data_9d303d9f86e798068f2d923058bc11cd
#
_entry.id   9d303d9f86e798068f2d923058bc11cd
#
_cell.length_a   1.000
_cell.length_b   1.000
_cell.length_c   1.000
_cell.angle_alpha   90.00
_cell.angle_beta   90.00
_cell.angle_gamma   90.00
#
_symmetry.space_group_name_H-M   'P 1'
#
loop_
_entity.id
_entity.type
_entity.pdbx_description
1 polymer ?
#
loop_
_entity_poly.entity_id
_entity_poly.type
_entity_poly.pdbx_seq_one_letter_code
_entity_poly.pdbx_strand_id
1 'polypeptide(L)'
;MRLAILFSGQGQQTPEHFQALQVMASAETQEQLARQLCEVWHSSPIPCETLGQNGIAQPFIFAFQLQWWQELRPLLPTPICAAGYSLGELAACSAADAFDIPEGITLAAQRATCMDDCIQTHAGLVAIMGLSLKDIQSVTTASNTHLAIINPEQHHVIGGFAPNLQHAEQLAHEQGAARVIRLLVQTPSHTALLQSATPAFARHLAPYRREAPLTFKVLSAMNGRSAMTAAQAQARASSTSASRSCRSSRCW
;
A
#
# COMPACT_ATOMS: atom_id res chain seq x y z
N MET A 1 4.86 3.93 29.31
CA MET A 1 3.92 3.58 28.24
C MET A 1 4.74 3.01 27.08
N ARG A 2 4.27 1.94 26.40
CA ARG A 2 4.92 1.42 25.19
C ARG A 2 4.09 1.83 23.98
N LEU A 3 4.69 2.46 22.98
CA LEU A 3 4.03 2.93 21.79
C LEU A 3 4.46 2.08 20.59
N ALA A 4 3.50 1.63 19.78
CA ALA A 4 3.72 1.08 18.44
C ALA A 4 2.90 1.91 17.44
N ILE A 5 3.43 2.11 16.24
CA ILE A 5 2.77 2.89 15.19
C ILE A 5 2.43 1.99 14.02
N LEU A 6 1.23 2.16 13.49
CA LEU A 6 0.73 1.42 12.34
C LEU A 6 0.40 2.38 11.20
N PHE A 7 0.97 2.11 10.03
CA PHE A 7 0.73 2.88 8.80
C PHE A 7 -0.19 2.10 7.87
N SER A 8 -1.29 2.72 7.43
CA SER A 8 -2.25 2.09 6.53
C SER A 8 -1.71 1.94 5.11
N GLY A 9 -2.33 1.04 4.35
CA GLY A 9 -2.18 0.96 2.89
C GLY A 9 -3.14 1.88 2.15
N GLN A 10 -3.22 1.66 0.83
CA GLN A 10 -4.13 2.35 -0.07
C GLN A 10 -5.57 1.81 0.07
N GLY A 11 -6.59 2.67 -0.07
CA GLY A 11 -7.99 2.27 -0.17
C GLY A 11 -8.99 3.08 0.64
N GLN A 12 -8.54 3.94 1.57
CA GLN A 12 -9.40 4.77 2.43
C GLN A 12 -9.16 6.28 2.25
N GLN A 13 -8.43 6.66 1.21
CA GLN A 13 -8.14 8.06 0.91
C GLN A 13 -9.40 8.79 0.39
N THR A 14 -9.55 10.04 0.80
CA THR A 14 -10.68 10.90 0.41
C THR A 14 -10.18 12.27 -0.08
N PRO A 15 -11.03 13.04 -0.81
CA PRO A 15 -10.72 14.42 -1.19
C PRO A 15 -10.39 15.32 0.00
N GLU A 16 -11.04 15.12 1.15
CA GLU A 16 -10.79 15.89 2.37
C GLU A 16 -9.37 15.64 2.91
N HIS A 17 -8.91 14.39 2.87
CA HIS A 17 -7.52 14.06 3.23
C HIS A 17 -6.53 14.75 2.29
N PHE A 18 -6.85 14.85 1.01
CA PHE A 18 -5.99 15.53 0.03
C PHE A 18 -5.91 17.03 0.30
N GLN A 19 -7.06 17.68 0.55
CA GLN A 19 -7.13 19.10 0.92
C GLN A 19 -6.38 19.37 2.24
N ALA A 20 -6.54 18.50 3.24
CA ALA A 20 -5.83 18.62 4.50
C ALA A 20 -4.31 18.58 4.29
N LEU A 21 -3.81 17.68 3.42
CA LEU A 21 -2.39 17.64 3.09
C LEU A 21 -1.92 18.92 2.38
N GLN A 22 -2.70 19.47 1.45
CA GLN A 22 -2.36 20.74 0.78
C GLN A 22 -2.16 21.90 1.76
N VAL A 23 -2.89 21.88 2.89
CA VAL A 23 -2.80 22.92 3.93
C VAL A 23 -1.66 22.66 4.90
N MET A 24 -1.46 21.42 5.34
CA MET A 24 -0.54 21.07 6.43
C MET A 24 0.89 20.73 5.96
N ALA A 25 1.07 20.40 4.69
CA ALA A 25 2.37 19.97 4.18
C ALA A 25 3.42 21.09 4.26
N SER A 26 4.64 20.74 4.67
CA SER A 26 5.79 21.64 4.62
C SER A 26 6.08 22.11 3.19
N ALA A 27 6.76 23.23 3.02
CA ALA A 27 7.11 23.75 1.70
C ALA A 27 7.87 22.72 0.85
N GLU A 28 8.80 21.98 1.45
CA GLU A 28 9.57 20.94 0.78
C GLU A 28 8.67 19.75 0.34
N THR A 29 7.74 19.32 1.20
CA THR A 29 6.75 18.28 0.88
C THR A 29 5.83 18.73 -0.25
N GLN A 30 5.36 19.99 -0.20
CA GLN A 30 4.52 20.56 -1.27
C GLN A 30 5.25 20.60 -2.61
N GLU A 31 6.50 21.07 -2.62
CA GLU A 31 7.32 21.12 -3.83
C GLU A 31 7.51 19.71 -4.43
N GLN A 32 7.80 18.72 -3.59
CA GLN A 32 7.99 17.36 -4.04
C GLN A 32 6.69 16.73 -4.56
N LEU A 33 5.55 16.98 -3.90
CA LEU A 33 4.23 16.53 -4.38
C LEU A 33 3.85 17.21 -5.70
N ALA A 34 4.10 18.50 -5.85
CA ALA A 34 3.87 19.21 -7.10
C ALA A 34 4.69 18.62 -8.26
N ARG A 35 5.94 18.23 -8.01
CA ARG A 35 6.78 17.54 -9.02
C ARG A 35 6.21 16.16 -9.40
N GLN A 36 5.71 15.39 -8.44
CA GLN A 36 5.22 14.02 -8.68
C GLN A 36 3.79 13.97 -9.22
N LEU A 37 2.92 14.85 -8.74
CA LEU A 37 1.49 14.87 -9.07
C LEU A 37 1.13 15.90 -10.15
N CYS A 38 2.08 16.77 -10.50
CA CYS A 38 1.91 17.82 -11.50
C CYS A 38 0.63 18.66 -11.25
N GLU A 39 -0.18 18.88 -12.26
CA GLU A 39 -1.40 19.68 -12.16
C GLU A 39 -2.43 19.10 -11.17
N VAL A 40 -2.40 17.79 -10.93
CA VAL A 40 -3.30 17.14 -9.95
C VAL A 40 -3.09 17.69 -8.56
N TRP A 41 -1.84 18.03 -8.18
CA TRP A 41 -1.55 18.63 -6.87
C TRP A 41 -2.30 19.94 -6.62
N HIS A 42 -2.57 20.71 -7.67
CA HIS A 42 -3.25 22.01 -7.61
C HIS A 42 -4.76 21.89 -7.79
N SER A 43 -5.31 20.69 -8.01
CA SER A 43 -6.73 20.47 -8.20
C SER A 43 -7.52 20.65 -6.89
N SER A 44 -8.64 21.38 -6.95
CA SER A 44 -9.56 21.53 -5.83
C SER A 44 -11.00 21.77 -6.36
N PRO A 45 -11.96 20.88 -6.07
CA PRO A 45 -11.80 19.56 -5.45
C PRO A 45 -11.15 18.53 -6.40
N ILE A 46 -10.47 17.54 -5.81
CA ILE A 46 -9.95 16.40 -6.57
C ILE A 46 -11.05 15.32 -6.72
N PRO A 47 -11.28 14.77 -7.93
CA PRO A 47 -12.23 13.67 -8.12
C PRO A 47 -11.78 12.39 -7.39
N CYS A 48 -12.72 11.64 -6.81
CA CYS A 48 -12.43 10.38 -6.11
C CYS A 48 -11.76 9.34 -7.03
N GLU A 49 -12.14 9.30 -8.31
CA GLU A 49 -11.55 8.40 -9.30
C GLU A 49 -10.07 8.69 -9.52
N THR A 50 -9.68 9.97 -9.49
CA THR A 50 -8.28 10.40 -9.59
C THR A 50 -7.48 9.92 -8.39
N LEU A 51 -8.05 10.00 -7.17
CA LEU A 51 -7.43 9.45 -5.96
C LEU A 51 -7.30 7.93 -5.97
N GLY A 52 -8.05 7.22 -6.81
CA GLY A 52 -7.93 5.78 -7.02
C GLY A 52 -6.75 5.38 -7.91
N GLN A 53 -6.20 6.31 -8.69
CA GLN A 53 -5.06 6.06 -9.57
C GLN A 53 -3.80 5.84 -8.74
N ASN A 54 -3.08 4.77 -9.04
CA ASN A 54 -1.95 4.31 -8.22
C ASN A 54 -0.84 5.36 -8.12
N GLY A 55 -0.48 6.00 -9.24
CA GLY A 55 0.53 7.06 -9.32
C GLY A 55 0.16 8.33 -8.53
N ILE A 56 -1.12 8.57 -8.24
CA ILE A 56 -1.60 9.68 -7.41
C ILE A 56 -1.73 9.22 -5.95
N ALA A 57 -2.38 8.08 -5.73
CA ALA A 57 -2.70 7.57 -4.40
C ALA A 57 -1.45 7.31 -3.55
N GLN A 58 -0.43 6.64 -4.12
CA GLN A 58 0.71 6.22 -3.31
C GLN A 58 1.55 7.39 -2.78
N PRO A 59 2.05 8.33 -3.60
CA PRO A 59 2.79 9.48 -3.07
C PRO A 59 1.94 10.36 -2.15
N PHE A 60 0.65 10.52 -2.44
CA PHE A 60 -0.28 11.27 -1.59
C PHE A 60 -0.45 10.63 -0.20
N ILE A 61 -0.82 9.35 -0.14
CA ILE A 61 -1.05 8.63 1.14
C ILE A 61 0.23 8.57 1.96
N PHE A 62 1.38 8.31 1.31
CA PHE A 62 2.67 8.34 1.96
C PHE A 62 2.93 9.70 2.62
N ALA A 63 2.84 10.79 1.85
CA ALA A 63 3.08 12.14 2.36
C ALA A 63 2.11 12.53 3.48
N PHE A 64 0.81 12.21 3.34
CA PHE A 64 -0.21 12.47 4.35
C PHE A 64 0.11 11.79 5.69
N GLN A 65 0.49 10.52 5.66
CA GLN A 65 0.84 9.78 6.87
C GLN A 65 2.11 10.32 7.53
N LEU A 66 3.13 10.68 6.74
CA LEU A 66 4.38 11.20 7.29
C LEU A 66 4.24 12.63 7.79
N GLN A 67 3.39 13.45 7.17
CA GLN A 67 3.11 14.78 7.68
C GLN A 67 2.44 14.71 9.06
N TRP A 68 1.42 13.84 9.24
CA TRP A 68 0.85 13.58 10.55
C TRP A 68 1.86 13.03 11.56
N TRP A 69 2.75 12.15 11.11
CA TRP A 69 3.81 11.64 11.98
C TRP A 69 4.75 12.74 12.45
N GLN A 70 5.15 13.68 11.58
CA GLN A 70 5.98 14.81 11.96
C GLN A 70 5.33 15.69 13.04
N GLU A 71 4.02 15.96 12.91
CA GLU A 71 3.28 16.75 13.90
C GLU A 71 3.15 16.02 15.26
N LEU A 72 2.93 14.72 15.23
CA LEU A 72 2.71 13.92 16.43
C LEU A 72 4.01 13.49 17.13
N ARG A 73 5.09 13.29 16.38
CA ARG A 73 6.37 12.77 16.89
C ARG A 73 6.89 13.53 18.12
N PRO A 74 6.91 14.86 18.18
CA PRO A 74 7.41 15.60 19.34
C PRO A 74 6.51 15.48 20.58
N LEU A 75 5.26 15.08 20.41
CA LEU A 75 4.27 14.95 21.48
C LEU A 75 4.20 13.53 22.07
N LEU A 76 4.86 12.57 21.43
CA LEU A 76 4.76 11.16 21.74
C LEU A 76 6.10 10.58 22.24
N PRO A 77 6.08 9.55 23.11
CA PRO A 77 7.30 8.83 23.44
C PRO A 77 7.84 8.12 22.20
N THR A 78 9.15 7.91 22.14
CA THR A 78 9.78 7.14 21.06
C THR A 78 9.11 5.77 20.92
N PRO A 79 8.62 5.40 19.72
CA PRO A 79 8.01 4.11 19.50
C PRO A 79 8.99 2.96 19.74
N ILE A 80 8.50 1.84 20.23
CA ILE A 80 9.29 0.59 20.29
C ILE A 80 9.38 -0.07 18.93
N CYS A 81 8.36 0.12 18.09
CA CYS A 81 8.33 -0.36 16.70
C CYS A 81 7.28 0.40 15.86
N ALA A 82 7.44 0.29 14.55
CA ALA A 82 6.40 0.60 13.59
C ALA A 82 6.14 -0.61 12.69
N ALA A 83 4.95 -0.68 12.12
CA ALA A 83 4.61 -1.60 11.04
C ALA A 83 3.72 -0.86 10.01
N GLY A 84 3.69 -1.37 8.78
CA GLY A 84 2.88 -0.80 7.74
C GLY A 84 2.24 -1.86 6.87
N TYR A 85 1.04 -1.56 6.38
CA TYR A 85 0.33 -2.44 5.48
C TYR A 85 0.58 -2.00 4.03
N SER A 86 1.18 -2.87 3.20
CA SER A 86 1.50 -2.57 1.79
C SER A 86 2.34 -1.28 1.66
N LEU A 87 1.79 -0.21 1.08
CA LEU A 87 2.43 1.11 0.99
C LEU A 87 2.87 1.64 2.37
N GLY A 88 2.10 1.35 3.42
CA GLY A 88 2.42 1.74 4.79
C GLY A 88 3.75 1.20 5.30
N GLU A 89 4.29 0.10 4.74
CA GLU A 89 5.63 -0.39 5.09
C GLU A 89 6.72 0.61 4.65
N LEU A 90 6.53 1.28 3.50
CA LEU A 90 7.40 2.36 3.06
C LEU A 90 7.33 3.55 4.03
N ALA A 91 6.10 3.93 4.46
CA ALA A 91 5.90 4.99 5.45
C ALA A 91 6.51 4.64 6.81
N ALA A 92 6.39 3.40 7.28
CA ALA A 92 7.03 2.93 8.51
C ALA A 92 8.56 3.03 8.45
N CYS A 93 9.16 2.75 7.29
CA CYS A 93 10.61 2.91 7.09
C CYS A 93 11.04 4.38 7.18
N SER A 94 10.32 5.30 6.53
CA SER A 94 10.61 6.73 6.59
C SER A 94 10.39 7.29 8.01
N ALA A 95 9.32 6.89 8.69
CA ALA A 95 9.07 7.30 10.07
C ALA A 95 10.18 6.87 11.04
N ALA A 96 10.90 5.79 10.73
CA ALA A 96 12.07 5.30 11.46
C ALA A 96 13.40 5.87 10.93
N ASP A 97 13.37 6.92 10.12
CA ASP A 97 14.50 7.65 9.55
C ASP A 97 15.37 6.82 8.56
N ALA A 98 14.76 5.84 7.85
CA ALA A 98 15.45 5.12 6.78
C ALA A 98 15.73 6.00 5.54
N PHE A 99 14.87 6.97 5.27
CA PHE A 99 14.96 8.01 4.24
C PHE A 99 14.01 9.17 4.61
N ASP A 100 14.25 10.34 4.04
CA ASP A 100 13.42 11.53 4.31
C ASP A 100 12.07 11.48 3.56
N ILE A 101 11.19 12.46 3.83
CA ILE A 101 9.86 12.49 3.24
C ILE A 101 9.91 12.74 1.72
N PRO A 102 10.69 13.72 1.18
CA PRO A 102 10.85 13.90 -0.25
C PRO A 102 11.37 12.66 -0.99
N GLU A 103 12.38 11.97 -0.43
CA GLU A 103 12.87 10.69 -0.94
C GLU A 103 11.75 9.64 -0.97
N GLY A 104 10.98 9.54 0.10
CA GLY A 104 9.88 8.61 0.23
C GLY A 104 8.69 8.90 -0.70
N ILE A 105 8.36 10.16 -0.96
CA ILE A 105 7.36 10.56 -1.98
C ILE A 105 7.81 10.07 -3.37
N THR A 106 9.09 10.29 -3.70
CA THR A 106 9.68 9.81 -4.96
C THR A 106 9.60 8.29 -5.06
N LEU A 107 9.98 7.58 -4.00
CA LEU A 107 9.91 6.12 -3.93
C LEU A 107 8.47 5.59 -4.03
N ALA A 108 7.50 6.26 -3.43
CA ALA A 108 6.09 5.90 -3.53
C ALA A 108 5.57 6.04 -4.97
N ALA A 109 5.94 7.12 -5.67
CA ALA A 109 5.61 7.32 -7.09
C ALA A 109 6.29 6.25 -7.97
N GLN A 110 7.57 5.98 -7.79
CA GLN A 110 8.31 4.93 -8.51
C GLN A 110 7.72 3.53 -8.25
N ARG A 111 7.30 3.25 -7.02
CA ARG A 111 6.62 2.00 -6.67
C ARG A 111 5.32 1.86 -7.45
N ALA A 112 4.52 2.93 -7.51
CA ALA A 112 3.28 2.95 -8.29
C ALA A 112 3.55 2.66 -9.76
N THR A 113 4.52 3.35 -10.37
CA THR A 113 4.92 3.13 -11.78
C THR A 113 5.35 1.68 -12.01
N CYS A 114 6.22 1.12 -11.16
CA CYS A 114 6.67 -0.28 -11.29
C CYS A 114 5.49 -1.27 -11.23
N MET A 115 4.45 -0.97 -10.44
CA MET A 115 3.25 -1.80 -10.33
C MET A 115 2.35 -1.65 -11.56
N ASP A 116 2.16 -0.43 -12.03
CA ASP A 116 1.29 -0.13 -13.18
C ASP A 116 1.90 -0.64 -14.49
N ASP A 117 3.21 -0.61 -14.65
CA ASP A 117 3.93 -1.16 -15.81
C ASP A 117 3.74 -2.70 -15.96
N CYS A 118 3.36 -3.39 -14.89
CA CYS A 118 3.03 -4.81 -14.95
C CYS A 118 1.66 -5.09 -15.59
N ILE A 119 0.80 -4.07 -15.70
CA ILE A 119 -0.61 -4.24 -16.05
C ILE A 119 -0.94 -3.37 -17.25
N GLN A 120 -1.16 -4.02 -18.41
CA GLN A 120 -1.47 -3.33 -19.68
C GLN A 120 -2.97 -3.20 -19.97
N THR A 121 -3.83 -3.83 -19.14
CA THR A 121 -5.27 -3.83 -19.33
C THR A 121 -5.97 -3.57 -18.00
N HIS A 122 -7.27 -3.20 -18.05
CA HIS A 122 -8.04 -2.94 -16.82
C HIS A 122 -8.00 -4.13 -15.85
N ALA A 123 -7.52 -3.87 -14.66
CA ALA A 123 -7.42 -4.83 -13.56
C ALA A 123 -7.86 -4.16 -12.25
N GLY A 124 -7.88 -4.92 -11.15
CA GLY A 124 -8.26 -4.37 -9.86
C GLY A 124 -8.38 -5.43 -8.77
N LEU A 125 -9.12 -5.05 -7.73
CA LEU A 125 -9.35 -5.87 -6.54
C LEU A 125 -10.84 -5.94 -6.21
N VAL A 126 -11.27 -7.09 -5.69
CA VAL A 126 -12.63 -7.32 -5.15
C VAL A 126 -12.51 -7.88 -3.74
N ALA A 127 -13.19 -7.26 -2.79
CA ALA A 127 -13.36 -7.77 -1.44
C ALA A 127 -14.60 -8.68 -1.39
N ILE A 128 -14.44 -9.87 -0.83
CA ILE A 128 -15.50 -10.89 -0.68
C ILE A 128 -15.57 -11.27 0.80
N MET A 129 -16.76 -11.19 1.36
CA MET A 129 -17.04 -11.51 2.76
C MET A 129 -18.05 -12.65 2.88
N GLY A 130 -17.89 -13.49 3.90
CA GLY A 130 -18.83 -14.55 4.22
C GLY A 130 -18.56 -15.89 3.52
N LEU A 131 -17.52 -16.00 2.69
CA LEU A 131 -17.08 -17.27 2.10
C LEU A 131 -15.85 -17.82 2.84
N SER A 132 -15.78 -19.14 2.97
CA SER A 132 -14.60 -19.81 3.49
C SER A 132 -13.40 -19.65 2.54
N LEU A 133 -12.17 -19.82 3.07
CA LEU A 133 -10.97 -19.80 2.22
C LEU A 133 -11.02 -20.85 1.10
N LYS A 134 -11.65 -21.99 1.35
CA LYS A 134 -11.83 -23.07 0.34
C LYS A 134 -12.74 -22.61 -0.80
N ASP A 135 -13.84 -21.93 -0.46
CA ASP A 135 -14.78 -21.44 -1.48
C ASP A 135 -14.13 -20.32 -2.30
N ILE A 136 -13.39 -19.40 -1.67
CA ILE A 136 -12.60 -18.38 -2.37
C ILE A 136 -11.55 -19.00 -3.31
N GLN A 137 -10.89 -20.08 -2.90
CA GLN A 137 -9.96 -20.79 -3.79
C GLN A 137 -10.67 -21.41 -5.00
N SER A 138 -11.89 -21.93 -4.81
CA SER A 138 -12.73 -22.40 -5.90
C SER A 138 -13.11 -21.27 -6.85
N VAL A 139 -13.59 -20.14 -6.32
CA VAL A 139 -13.93 -18.94 -7.10
C VAL A 139 -12.71 -18.45 -7.91
N THR A 140 -11.55 -18.30 -7.26
CA THR A 140 -10.36 -17.79 -7.95
C THR A 140 -9.86 -18.73 -9.05
N THR A 141 -9.97 -20.04 -8.83
CA THR A 141 -9.58 -21.02 -9.85
C THR A 141 -10.52 -20.97 -11.04
N ALA A 142 -11.84 -20.95 -10.81
CA ALA A 142 -12.84 -20.96 -11.88
C ALA A 142 -12.85 -19.65 -12.68
N SER A 143 -12.58 -18.51 -12.05
CA SER A 143 -12.56 -17.18 -12.68
C SER A 143 -11.19 -16.74 -13.22
N ASN A 144 -10.13 -17.55 -13.04
CA ASN A 144 -8.74 -17.16 -13.35
C ASN A 144 -8.34 -15.82 -12.69
N THR A 145 -8.69 -15.68 -11.39
CA THR A 145 -8.28 -14.57 -10.53
C THR A 145 -7.29 -15.07 -9.48
N HIS A 146 -6.76 -14.17 -8.67
CA HIS A 146 -5.73 -14.48 -7.68
C HIS A 146 -6.19 -14.06 -6.29
N LEU A 147 -5.97 -14.92 -5.29
CA LEU A 147 -6.13 -14.54 -3.89
C LEU A 147 -5.03 -13.55 -3.51
N ALA A 148 -5.41 -12.31 -3.21
CA ALA A 148 -4.52 -11.22 -2.87
C ALA A 148 -4.30 -11.12 -1.34
N ILE A 149 -5.39 -11.10 -0.56
CA ILE A 149 -5.34 -10.87 0.88
C ILE A 149 -6.26 -11.84 1.60
N ILE A 150 -5.79 -12.38 2.72
CA ILE A 150 -6.57 -13.21 3.65
C ILE A 150 -6.68 -12.44 4.96
N ASN A 151 -7.86 -11.87 5.22
CA ASN A 151 -8.19 -11.25 6.50
C ASN A 151 -8.95 -12.22 7.41
N PRO A 152 -9.04 -11.96 8.72
CA PRO A 152 -9.92 -12.68 9.63
C PRO A 152 -11.39 -12.61 9.22
N GLU A 153 -12.25 -13.41 9.88
CA GLU A 153 -13.72 -13.35 9.75
C GLU A 153 -14.23 -13.55 8.31
N GLN A 154 -13.58 -14.45 7.55
CA GLN A 154 -13.97 -14.74 6.17
C GLN A 154 -14.00 -13.49 5.27
N HIS A 155 -13.13 -12.54 5.50
CA HIS A 155 -12.94 -11.37 4.67
C HIS A 155 -11.69 -11.58 3.79
N HIS A 156 -11.90 -11.77 2.50
CA HIS A 156 -10.84 -12.05 1.53
C HIS A 156 -10.83 -10.99 0.44
N VAL A 157 -9.65 -10.74 -0.13
CA VAL A 157 -9.53 -9.88 -1.31
C VAL A 157 -8.92 -10.71 -2.44
N ILE A 158 -9.54 -10.65 -3.59
CA ILE A 158 -9.04 -11.25 -4.83
C ILE A 158 -8.65 -10.17 -5.82
N GLY A 159 -7.68 -10.47 -6.70
CA GLY A 159 -7.22 -9.55 -7.73
C GLY A 159 -7.13 -10.23 -9.10
N GLY A 160 -7.32 -9.45 -10.16
CA GLY A 160 -7.30 -9.96 -11.52
C GLY A 160 -7.66 -8.91 -12.55
N PHE A 161 -7.76 -9.34 -13.81
CA PHE A 161 -8.26 -8.52 -14.90
C PHE A 161 -9.78 -8.32 -14.80
N ALA A 162 -10.27 -7.18 -15.28
CA ALA A 162 -11.66 -6.77 -15.09
C ALA A 162 -12.71 -7.82 -15.53
N PRO A 163 -12.60 -8.50 -16.70
CA PRO A 163 -13.55 -9.54 -17.07
C PRO A 163 -13.54 -10.75 -16.11
N ASN A 164 -12.34 -11.13 -15.64
CA ASN A 164 -12.17 -12.24 -14.71
C ASN A 164 -12.74 -11.90 -13.32
N LEU A 165 -12.57 -10.67 -12.89
CA LEU A 165 -13.16 -10.18 -11.62
C LEU A 165 -14.68 -10.14 -11.70
N GLN A 166 -15.27 -9.74 -12.84
CA GLN A 166 -16.73 -9.78 -13.04
C GLN A 166 -17.26 -11.21 -12.93
N HIS A 167 -16.58 -12.17 -13.51
CA HIS A 167 -16.94 -13.60 -13.37
C HIS A 167 -16.79 -14.08 -11.92
N ALA A 168 -15.72 -13.67 -11.25
CA ALA A 168 -15.51 -14.00 -9.83
C ALA A 168 -16.61 -13.43 -8.92
N GLU A 169 -17.08 -12.20 -9.19
CA GLU A 169 -18.18 -11.57 -8.46
C GLU A 169 -19.48 -12.39 -8.59
N GLN A 170 -19.80 -12.85 -9.80
CA GLN A 170 -20.97 -13.71 -10.04
C GLN A 170 -20.87 -15.03 -9.27
N LEU A 171 -19.73 -15.74 -9.40
CA LEU A 171 -19.50 -16.99 -8.67
C LEU A 171 -19.55 -16.82 -7.16
N ALA A 172 -19.03 -15.70 -6.63
CA ALA A 172 -19.09 -15.43 -5.20
C ALA A 172 -20.53 -15.23 -4.71
N HIS A 173 -21.37 -14.53 -5.47
CA HIS A 173 -22.80 -14.40 -5.16
C HIS A 173 -23.52 -15.73 -5.22
N GLU A 174 -23.27 -16.56 -6.24
CA GLU A 174 -23.85 -17.90 -6.39
C GLU A 174 -23.47 -18.83 -5.23
N GLN A 175 -22.28 -18.67 -4.66
CA GLN A 175 -21.81 -19.41 -3.49
C GLN A 175 -22.27 -18.83 -2.14
N GLY A 176 -23.11 -17.78 -2.16
CA GLY A 176 -23.70 -17.20 -0.96
C GLY A 176 -22.81 -16.22 -0.21
N ALA A 177 -21.91 -15.51 -0.89
CA ALA A 177 -21.14 -14.43 -0.29
C ALA A 177 -22.05 -13.38 0.35
N ALA A 178 -21.78 -13.01 1.59
CA ALA A 178 -22.56 -12.01 2.31
C ALA A 178 -22.38 -10.60 1.72
N ARG A 179 -21.18 -10.29 1.22
CA ARG A 179 -20.86 -9.03 0.53
C ARG A 179 -19.77 -9.25 -0.51
N VAL A 180 -19.95 -8.59 -1.66
CA VAL A 180 -18.95 -8.52 -2.74
C VAL A 180 -18.79 -7.05 -3.12
N ILE A 181 -17.58 -6.50 -3.00
CA ILE A 181 -17.31 -5.06 -3.18
C ILE A 181 -16.11 -4.90 -4.10
N ARG A 182 -16.31 -4.26 -5.25
CA ARG A 182 -15.19 -3.84 -6.10
C ARG A 182 -14.50 -2.65 -5.45
N LEU A 183 -13.19 -2.77 -5.25
CA LEU A 183 -12.39 -1.70 -4.64
C LEU A 183 -12.02 -0.65 -5.71
N LEU A 184 -11.87 0.60 -5.27
CA LEU A 184 -11.43 1.71 -6.14
C LEU A 184 -9.93 1.62 -6.53
N VAL A 185 -9.29 0.50 -6.26
CA VAL A 185 -7.89 0.23 -6.60
C VAL A 185 -7.83 -0.41 -7.98
N GLN A 186 -7.15 0.22 -8.91
CA GLN A 186 -7.03 -0.22 -10.31
C GLN A 186 -5.88 -1.22 -10.55
N THR A 187 -5.05 -1.46 -9.54
CA THR A 187 -3.90 -2.36 -9.62
C THR A 187 -4.15 -3.61 -8.77
N PRO A 188 -3.98 -4.83 -9.30
CA PRO A 188 -4.24 -6.09 -8.59
C PRO A 188 -3.09 -6.40 -7.61
N SER A 189 -2.92 -5.54 -6.60
CA SER A 189 -1.86 -5.62 -5.59
C SER A 189 -1.86 -6.96 -4.87
N HIS A 190 -0.68 -7.42 -4.45
CA HIS A 190 -0.48 -8.70 -3.74
C HIS A 190 -0.84 -9.95 -4.54
N THR A 191 -0.86 -9.85 -5.86
CA THR A 191 -1.05 -11.00 -6.77
C THR A 191 0.21 -11.33 -7.55
N ALA A 192 0.26 -12.52 -8.14
CA ALA A 192 1.34 -12.93 -9.02
C ALA A 192 1.48 -12.04 -10.27
N LEU A 193 0.43 -11.30 -10.65
CA LEU A 193 0.43 -10.37 -11.78
C LEU A 193 1.46 -9.24 -11.61
N LEU A 194 1.82 -8.90 -10.38
CA LEU A 194 2.81 -7.84 -10.09
C LEU A 194 4.20 -8.40 -9.74
N GLN A 195 4.51 -9.65 -10.07
CA GLN A 195 5.77 -10.27 -9.66
C GLN A 195 6.99 -9.53 -10.21
N SER A 196 6.93 -8.96 -11.42
CA SER A 196 7.99 -8.18 -12.04
C SER A 196 8.20 -6.79 -11.42
N ALA A 197 7.21 -6.24 -10.70
CA ALA A 197 7.37 -4.97 -9.99
C ALA A 197 8.43 -5.04 -8.88
N THR A 198 8.57 -6.18 -8.20
CA THR A 198 9.52 -6.34 -7.09
C THR A 198 10.98 -6.06 -7.48
N PRO A 199 11.58 -6.72 -8.47
CA PRO A 199 12.96 -6.43 -8.88
C PRO A 199 13.08 -5.02 -9.51
N ALA A 200 12.04 -4.50 -10.16
CA ALA A 200 12.03 -3.14 -10.69
C ALA A 200 12.12 -2.11 -9.55
N PHE A 201 11.26 -2.22 -8.55
CA PHE A 201 11.27 -1.32 -7.41
C PHE A 201 12.53 -1.45 -6.55
N ALA A 202 13.10 -2.66 -6.41
CA ALA A 202 14.36 -2.86 -5.71
C ALA A 202 15.52 -2.05 -6.31
N ARG A 203 15.54 -1.84 -7.64
CA ARG A 203 16.52 -0.96 -8.31
C ARG A 203 16.35 0.51 -7.93
N HIS A 204 15.11 0.98 -7.78
CA HIS A 204 14.83 2.34 -7.33
C HIS A 204 15.20 2.57 -5.86
N LEU A 205 15.09 1.54 -5.03
CA LEU A 205 15.50 1.60 -3.62
C LEU A 205 17.03 1.58 -3.42
N ALA A 206 17.77 1.03 -4.37
CA ALA A 206 19.21 0.83 -4.22
C ALA A 206 20.02 2.12 -3.91
N PRO A 207 19.75 3.29 -4.54
CA PRO A 207 20.47 4.54 -4.24
C PRO A 207 20.26 5.06 -2.81
N TYR A 208 19.13 4.69 -2.18
CA TYR A 208 18.74 5.15 -0.84
C TYR A 208 19.24 4.19 0.27
N ARG A 209 19.94 3.12 -0.08
CA ARG A 209 20.48 2.17 0.90
C ARG A 209 21.48 2.86 1.82
N ARG A 210 21.14 2.90 3.10
CA ARG A 210 21.98 3.43 4.16
C ARG A 210 22.19 2.36 5.23
N GLU A 211 23.43 2.13 5.64
CA GLU A 211 23.74 1.23 6.77
C GLU A 211 23.53 1.91 8.14
N ALA A 212 22.73 2.97 8.17
CA ALA A 212 22.40 3.67 9.39
C ALA A 212 21.41 2.86 10.25
N PRO A 213 21.53 2.91 11.58
CA PRO A 213 20.53 2.35 12.47
C PRO A 213 19.21 3.11 12.33
N LEU A 214 18.10 2.40 12.45
CA LEU A 214 16.77 3.02 12.53
C LEU A 214 16.55 3.61 13.95
N THR A 215 15.79 4.69 14.04
CA THR A 215 15.39 5.28 15.32
C THR A 215 14.57 4.30 16.16
N PHE A 216 13.78 3.45 15.51
CA PHE A 216 13.04 2.34 16.13
C PHE A 216 12.86 1.18 15.14
N LYS A 217 12.46 0.02 15.65
CA LYS A 217 12.30 -1.18 14.83
C LYS A 217 11.16 -1.02 13.82
N VAL A 218 11.37 -1.50 12.58
CA VAL A 218 10.31 -1.66 11.60
C VAL A 218 9.99 -3.15 11.46
N LEU A 219 8.73 -3.52 11.67
CA LEU A 219 8.25 -4.88 11.53
C LEU A 219 7.75 -5.11 10.10
N SER A 220 8.22 -6.16 9.46
CA SER A 220 7.73 -6.52 8.12
C SER A 220 6.32 -7.10 8.20
N ALA A 221 5.40 -6.58 7.39
CA ALA A 221 4.06 -7.12 7.22
C ALA A 221 4.06 -8.55 6.64
N MET A 222 5.14 -8.95 5.95
CA MET A 222 5.25 -10.28 5.34
C MET A 222 5.49 -11.41 6.32
N ASN A 223 6.27 -11.19 7.37
CA ASN A 223 6.74 -12.27 8.24
C ASN A 223 6.95 -11.85 9.70
N GLY A 224 6.59 -10.63 10.09
CA GLY A 224 6.74 -10.09 11.44
C GLY A 224 8.19 -9.90 11.91
N ARG A 225 9.19 -10.14 11.06
CA ARG A 225 10.60 -9.93 11.42
C ARG A 225 10.93 -8.46 11.52
N SER A 226 11.69 -8.08 12.55
CA SER A 226 12.13 -6.69 12.72
C SER A 226 13.32 -6.36 11.83
N ALA A 227 13.30 -5.16 11.20
CA ALA A 227 14.47 -4.50 10.66
C ALA A 227 15.03 -3.53 11.70
N MET A 228 16.36 -3.48 11.80
CA MET A 228 17.10 -2.61 12.72
C MET A 228 17.94 -1.59 11.97
N THR A 229 18.19 -1.78 10.67
CA THR A 229 18.92 -0.85 9.80
C THR A 229 18.06 -0.46 8.61
N ALA A 230 18.33 0.70 8.04
CA ALA A 230 17.66 1.21 6.86
C ALA A 230 17.78 0.22 5.70
N ALA A 231 18.95 -0.37 5.47
CA ALA A 231 19.16 -1.36 4.41
C ALA A 231 18.28 -2.62 4.58
N GLN A 232 18.08 -3.10 5.82
CA GLN A 232 17.19 -4.23 6.11
C GLN A 232 15.72 -3.88 5.87
N ALA A 233 15.29 -2.67 6.26
CA ALA A 233 13.92 -2.20 6.07
C ALA A 233 13.59 -2.05 4.58
N GLN A 234 14.48 -1.42 3.82
CA GLN A 234 14.34 -1.21 2.38
C GLN A 234 14.29 -2.52 1.59
N ALA A 235 15.15 -3.51 1.92
CA ALA A 235 15.12 -4.82 1.29
C ALA A 235 13.76 -5.55 1.48
N ARG A 236 13.04 -5.26 2.56
CA ARG A 236 11.70 -5.80 2.83
C ARG A 236 10.61 -5.02 2.11
N ALA A 237 10.67 -3.69 2.12
CA ALA A 237 9.71 -2.84 1.43
C ALA A 237 9.62 -3.17 -0.08
N SER A 238 10.73 -3.59 -0.70
CA SER A 238 10.74 -4.01 -2.10
C SER A 238 9.91 -5.27 -2.37
N SER A 239 9.80 -6.19 -1.41
CA SER A 239 9.09 -7.47 -1.59
C SER A 239 7.57 -7.36 -1.37
N THR A 240 7.10 -6.27 -0.75
CA THR A 240 5.69 -6.12 -0.33
C THR A 240 4.73 -5.87 -1.50
N SER A 241 5.23 -5.42 -2.66
CA SER A 241 4.39 -5.11 -3.83
C SER A 241 3.87 -6.35 -4.57
N ALA A 242 4.56 -7.49 -4.49
CA ALA A 242 4.30 -8.68 -5.31
C ALA A 242 4.24 -9.99 -4.50
N SER A 243 4.02 -9.93 -3.19
CA SER A 243 4.00 -11.13 -2.38
C SER A 243 2.79 -12.01 -2.64
N ARG A 244 3.02 -13.31 -2.81
CA ARG A 244 1.96 -14.32 -2.82
C ARG A 244 1.15 -14.23 -1.53
N SER A 245 -0.17 -14.04 -1.65
CA SER A 245 -1.18 -13.95 -0.58
C SER A 245 -0.65 -13.53 0.80
N CYS A 246 -0.80 -12.24 1.12
CA CYS A 246 -0.50 -11.74 2.47
C CYS A 246 -1.48 -12.37 3.47
N ARG A 247 -1.00 -13.22 4.36
CA ARG A 247 -1.78 -13.73 5.49
C ARG A 247 -1.75 -12.71 6.62
N SER A 248 -2.75 -11.86 6.70
CA SER A 248 -2.86 -10.86 7.77
C SER A 248 -3.01 -11.46 9.17
N SER A 249 -3.46 -12.72 9.26
CA SER A 249 -3.66 -13.43 10.55
C SER A 249 -2.39 -13.68 11.38
N ARG A 250 -1.19 -13.39 10.85
CA ARG A 250 0.07 -13.48 11.61
C ARG A 250 0.73 -12.13 11.85
N CYS A 251 0.16 -11.03 11.37
CA CYS A 251 0.78 -9.71 11.44
C CYS A 251 0.12 -8.78 12.48
N TRP A 252 -1.02 -9.18 13.07
CA TRP A 252 -1.79 -8.35 14.05
C TRP A 252 -2.27 -9.15 15.22
#